data_1e186b9109172c6595f8745655da604a
#
_entry.id   1e186b9109172c6595f8745655da604a
#
_cell.length_a   1.000
_cell.length_b   1.000
_cell.length_c   1.000
_cell.angle_alpha   90.00
_cell.angle_beta   90.00
_cell.angle_gamma   90.00
#
_symmetry.space_group_name_H-M   'P 1'
#
loop_
_entity.id
_entity.type
_entity.pdbx_description
1 polymer ?
#
loop_
_entity_poly.entity_id
_entity_poly.type
_entity_poly.pdbx_seq_one_letter_code
_entity_poly.pdbx_strand_id
1 'polypeptide(L)'
;MLLTIFKAFARDSDFQRDNPNSASIWHYVGNDPEEFESTMHRACGTVVIKDDLLFVADFSGVFHCVDAKTGRAYWTYDMFAASWASPLIVEDRVYIGDEDGDIAIFKVAKEREMIAEINMENAVYTTPIAANKTLFIANRNRIYALQEGAQAKVEESK
;
A
#
# COMPACT_ATOMS: atom_id res chain seq x y z
N MET A 1 -5.37 -2.66 26.16
CA MET A 1 -4.13 -2.40 25.42
C MET A 1 -4.25 -1.21 24.46
N LEU A 2 -5.27 -1.14 23.61
CA LEU A 2 -5.48 -0.01 22.69
C LEU A 2 -5.59 1.36 23.38
N LEU A 3 -6.28 1.43 24.51
CA LEU A 3 -6.47 2.67 25.29
C LEU A 3 -5.16 3.23 25.86
N THR A 4 -4.17 2.39 26.10
CA THR A 4 -2.86 2.79 26.62
C THR A 4 -2.00 3.44 25.55
N ILE A 5 -2.10 2.99 24.31
CA ILE A 5 -1.40 3.57 23.15
C ILE A 5 -1.92 5.00 22.90
N PHE A 6 -3.25 5.21 22.89
CA PHE A 6 -3.83 6.55 22.71
C PHE A 6 -3.45 7.52 23.84
N LYS A 7 -3.30 7.05 25.07
CA LYS A 7 -2.84 7.90 26.18
C LYS A 7 -1.38 8.33 26.06
N ALA A 8 -0.54 7.48 25.46
CA ALA A 8 0.86 7.84 25.20
C ALA A 8 0.96 8.90 24.09
N PHE A 9 0.15 8.80 23.04
CA PHE A 9 0.07 9.83 21.98
C PHE A 9 -0.42 11.19 22.48
N ALA A 10 -1.28 11.23 23.50
CA ALA A 10 -1.84 12.47 24.03
C ALA A 10 -0.90 13.26 24.95
N ARG A 11 0.23 12.70 25.33
CA ARG A 11 1.13 13.32 26.32
C ARG A 11 2.22 14.20 25.73
N ASP A 12 2.59 13.97 24.49
CA ASP A 12 3.65 14.71 23.84
C ASP A 12 3.39 14.77 22.32
N SER A 13 3.34 15.98 21.80
CA SER A 13 3.16 16.22 20.36
C SER A 13 4.48 16.17 19.57
N ASP A 14 5.59 16.02 20.28
CA ASP A 14 6.91 15.92 19.66
C ASP A 14 7.28 14.44 19.45
N PHE A 15 7.15 13.99 18.20
CA PHE A 15 7.53 12.65 17.76
C PHE A 15 9.01 12.52 17.42
N GLN A 16 9.84 13.48 17.79
CA GLN A 16 11.27 13.45 17.52
C GLN A 16 11.95 12.31 18.27
N ARG A 17 12.94 11.70 17.60
CA ARG A 17 13.68 10.54 18.10
C ARG A 17 14.36 10.79 19.44
N ASP A 18 14.74 12.05 19.71
CA ASP A 18 15.51 12.46 20.88
C ASP A 18 14.61 12.87 22.07
N ASN A 19 13.29 12.83 21.89
CA ASN A 19 12.36 13.13 22.96
C ASN A 19 12.13 11.89 23.85
N PRO A 20 12.59 11.87 25.10
CA PRO A 20 12.46 10.72 26.00
C PRO A 20 11.01 10.39 26.37
N ASN A 21 10.07 11.30 26.09
CA ASN A 21 8.63 11.10 26.33
C ASN A 21 7.88 10.69 25.06
N SER A 22 8.56 10.58 23.93
CA SER A 22 7.93 10.17 22.67
C SER A 22 7.44 8.73 22.76
N ALA A 23 6.22 8.49 22.26
CA ALA A 23 5.69 7.14 22.04
C ALA A 23 6.13 6.53 20.70
N SER A 24 6.91 7.27 19.90
CA SER A 24 7.43 6.77 18.62
C SER A 24 8.46 5.68 18.85
N ILE A 25 8.20 4.49 18.31
CA ILE A 25 9.16 3.38 18.33
C ILE A 25 10.19 3.56 17.20
N TRP A 26 9.72 3.97 16.04
CA TRP A 26 10.51 4.30 14.86
C TRP A 26 9.74 5.25 13.94
N HIS A 27 10.45 5.91 13.06
CA HIS A 27 9.89 6.61 11.93
C HIS A 27 10.67 6.24 10.67
N TYR A 28 10.00 6.26 9.52
CA TYR A 28 10.57 5.91 8.23
C TYR A 28 10.49 7.09 7.28
N VAL A 29 11.62 7.49 6.74
CA VAL A 29 11.77 8.58 5.76
C VAL A 29 12.35 8.10 4.44
N GLY A 30 12.54 6.80 4.29
CA GLY A 30 13.26 6.18 3.18
C GLY A 30 14.64 5.68 3.59
N ASN A 31 15.27 4.94 2.71
CA ASN A 31 16.64 4.44 2.92
C ASN A 31 17.69 5.49 2.58
N ASP A 32 17.45 6.27 1.54
CA ASP A 32 18.32 7.35 1.08
C ASP A 32 17.46 8.57 0.72
N PRO A 33 17.52 9.65 1.51
CA PRO A 33 16.74 10.84 1.26
C PRO A 33 17.19 11.65 0.03
N GLU A 34 18.34 11.35 -0.55
CA GLU A 34 18.85 11.99 -1.78
C GLU A 34 18.41 11.22 -3.03
N GLU A 35 17.93 10.00 -2.89
CA GLU A 35 17.45 9.15 -3.96
C GLU A 35 15.93 9.06 -3.95
N PHE A 36 15.27 9.58 -5.01
CA PHE A 36 13.81 9.65 -5.11
C PHE A 36 13.12 8.31 -4.83
N GLU A 37 13.57 7.23 -5.48
CA GLU A 37 12.98 5.90 -5.36
C GLU A 37 13.18 5.25 -3.97
N SER A 38 14.09 5.79 -3.17
CA SER A 38 14.39 5.33 -1.82
C SER A 38 13.81 6.21 -0.72
N THR A 39 13.22 7.35 -1.08
CA THR A 39 12.66 8.33 -0.15
C THR A 39 11.17 8.10 0.04
N MET A 40 10.66 8.23 1.27
CA MET A 40 9.24 8.23 1.55
C MET A 40 8.68 9.63 1.36
N HIS A 41 7.70 9.76 0.48
CA HIS A 41 6.99 11.01 0.22
C HIS A 41 5.64 11.06 0.97
N ARG A 42 4.79 12.02 0.60
CA ARG A 42 3.46 12.15 1.21
C ARG A 42 2.59 10.94 0.87
N ALA A 43 2.08 10.24 1.89
CA ALA A 43 1.11 9.17 1.71
C ALA A 43 -0.33 9.71 1.80
N CYS A 44 -1.20 9.24 0.92
CA CYS A 44 -2.65 9.47 0.96
C CYS A 44 -3.41 8.23 1.44
N GLY A 45 -2.90 7.04 1.12
CA GLY A 45 -3.44 5.76 1.56
C GLY A 45 -3.04 5.38 2.99
N THR A 46 -3.63 4.31 3.48
CA THR A 46 -3.23 3.67 4.74
C THR A 46 -2.22 2.56 4.50
N VAL A 47 -1.62 2.05 5.56
CA VAL A 47 -0.72 0.90 5.51
C VAL A 47 -1.49 -0.41 5.65
N VAL A 48 -0.92 -1.50 5.14
CA VAL A 48 -1.34 -2.87 5.47
C VAL A 48 -0.17 -3.67 6.02
N ILE A 49 -0.44 -4.59 6.94
CA ILE A 49 0.61 -5.37 7.62
C ILE A 49 0.23 -6.85 7.60
N LYS A 50 1.19 -7.69 7.24
CA LYS A 50 1.13 -9.14 7.38
C LYS A 50 2.53 -9.70 7.61
N ASP A 51 2.66 -10.65 8.55
CA ASP A 51 3.90 -11.36 8.86
C ASP A 51 5.09 -10.40 9.13
N ASP A 52 4.81 -9.33 9.91
CA ASP A 52 5.74 -8.24 10.23
C ASP A 52 6.22 -7.42 9.01
N LEU A 53 5.63 -7.60 7.84
CA LEU A 53 5.85 -6.78 6.66
C LEU A 53 4.77 -5.71 6.56
N LEU A 54 5.18 -4.46 6.51
CA LEU A 54 4.32 -3.29 6.33
C LEU A 54 4.47 -2.80 4.89
N PHE A 55 3.34 -2.59 4.23
CA PHE A 55 3.29 -2.06 2.88
C PHE A 55 2.55 -0.73 2.85
N VAL A 56 3.10 0.23 2.13
CA VAL A 56 2.52 1.56 1.92
C VAL A 56 2.94 2.11 0.57
N ALA A 57 2.01 2.76 -0.13
CA ALA A 57 2.33 3.57 -1.29
C ALA A 57 2.31 5.04 -0.90
N ASP A 58 3.25 5.80 -1.41
CA ASP A 58 3.21 7.24 -1.31
C ASP A 58 2.57 7.89 -2.54
N PHE A 59 2.29 9.19 -2.42
CA PHE A 59 1.62 9.94 -3.48
C PHE A 59 2.51 10.15 -4.72
N SER A 60 3.81 10.04 -4.58
CA SER A 60 4.74 10.17 -5.71
C SER A 60 4.85 8.88 -6.54
N GLY A 61 4.19 7.80 -6.09
CA GLY A 61 4.16 6.52 -6.79
C GLY A 61 5.21 5.53 -6.30
N VAL A 62 5.90 5.80 -5.21
CA VAL A 62 6.82 4.83 -4.63
C VAL A 62 6.08 3.91 -3.66
N PHE A 63 6.14 2.62 -3.93
CA PHE A 63 5.58 1.57 -3.08
C PHE A 63 6.68 0.96 -2.22
N HIS A 64 6.46 0.93 -0.91
CA HIS A 64 7.46 0.54 0.08
C HIS A 64 7.06 -0.73 0.81
N CYS A 65 8.04 -1.62 1.06
CA CYS A 65 7.94 -2.73 1.99
C CYS A 65 8.93 -2.51 3.14
N VAL A 66 8.42 -2.45 4.36
CA VAL A 66 9.19 -2.11 5.57
C VAL A 66 8.95 -3.16 6.64
N ASP A 67 9.94 -3.40 7.48
CA ASP A 67 9.78 -4.18 8.71
C ASP A 67 8.89 -3.42 9.70
N ALA A 68 7.73 -3.98 10.05
CA ALA A 68 6.75 -3.33 10.89
C ALA A 68 7.23 -3.09 12.35
N LYS A 69 8.25 -3.81 12.81
CA LYS A 69 8.80 -3.68 14.16
C LYS A 69 9.91 -2.66 14.27
N THR A 70 10.71 -2.54 13.21
CA THR A 70 11.95 -1.76 13.24
C THR A 70 11.95 -0.54 12.32
N GLY A 71 11.01 -0.47 11.37
CA GLY A 71 10.98 0.57 10.35
C GLY A 71 12.07 0.41 9.26
N ARG A 72 12.81 -0.72 9.24
CA ARG A 72 13.81 -0.97 8.22
C ARG A 72 13.13 -1.32 6.89
N ALA A 73 13.47 -0.61 5.82
CA ALA A 73 13.00 -0.98 4.49
C ALA A 73 13.65 -2.29 4.00
N TYR A 74 12.83 -3.10 3.36
CA TYR A 74 13.27 -4.28 2.61
C TYR A 74 13.46 -3.95 1.14
N TRP A 75 12.47 -3.27 0.53
CA TRP A 75 12.50 -2.87 -0.87
C TRP A 75 11.52 -1.74 -1.14
N THR A 76 11.75 -1.07 -2.25
CA THR A 76 10.85 -0.11 -2.87
C THR A 76 10.56 -0.48 -4.31
N TYR A 77 9.49 0.08 -4.88
CA TYR A 77 9.12 -0.06 -6.27
C TYR A 77 8.52 1.26 -6.76
N ASP A 78 9.09 1.81 -7.81
CA ASP A 78 8.53 2.98 -8.50
C ASP A 78 7.42 2.51 -9.46
N MET A 79 6.19 2.95 -9.21
CA MET A 79 5.03 2.68 -10.06
C MET A 79 4.93 3.65 -11.22
N PHE A 80 5.81 4.66 -11.28
CA PHE A 80 5.84 5.71 -12.30
C PHE A 80 4.58 6.60 -12.37
N ALA A 81 3.62 6.40 -11.49
CA ALA A 81 2.38 7.15 -11.40
C ALA A 81 1.93 7.32 -9.95
N ALA A 82 1.27 8.41 -9.63
CA ALA A 82 0.83 8.70 -8.27
C ALA A 82 -0.16 7.66 -7.73
N SER A 83 -0.01 7.28 -6.45
CA SER A 83 -0.96 6.38 -5.79
C SER A 83 -1.78 7.12 -4.73
N TRP A 84 -3.09 7.01 -4.85
CA TRP A 84 -4.08 7.52 -3.88
C TRP A 84 -4.65 6.41 -3.02
N ALA A 85 -4.48 5.17 -3.49
CA ALA A 85 -5.05 3.98 -2.91
C ALA A 85 -4.28 3.50 -1.68
N SER A 86 -4.96 2.72 -0.85
CA SER A 86 -4.31 1.87 0.14
C SER A 86 -4.01 0.50 -0.47
N PRO A 87 -2.90 -0.15 -0.12
CA PRO A 87 -2.68 -1.53 -0.51
C PRO A 87 -3.75 -2.46 0.08
N LEU A 88 -3.98 -3.60 -0.57
CA LEU A 88 -4.78 -4.70 -0.05
C LEU A 88 -3.94 -5.98 0.00
N ILE A 89 -3.97 -6.70 1.11
CA ILE A 89 -3.39 -8.04 1.18
C ILE A 89 -4.51 -9.08 1.10
N VAL A 90 -4.36 -10.01 0.15
CA VAL A 90 -5.20 -11.22 0.04
C VAL A 90 -4.26 -12.41 -0.01
N GLU A 91 -4.40 -13.31 0.95
CA GLU A 91 -3.50 -14.45 1.10
C GLU A 91 -2.03 -14.02 1.16
N ASP A 92 -1.20 -14.45 0.20
CA ASP A 92 0.23 -14.15 0.10
C ASP A 92 0.55 -13.02 -0.90
N ARG A 93 -0.45 -12.25 -1.32
CA ARG A 93 -0.32 -11.21 -2.35
C ARG A 93 -0.73 -9.85 -1.81
N VAL A 94 0.01 -8.82 -2.21
CA VAL A 94 -0.35 -7.42 -1.98
C VAL A 94 -0.64 -6.74 -3.31
N TYR A 95 -1.75 -5.99 -3.33
CA TYR A 95 -2.29 -5.27 -4.49
C TYR A 95 -2.21 -3.79 -4.23
N ILE A 96 -1.79 -3.01 -5.20
CA ILE A 96 -1.77 -1.54 -5.15
C ILE A 96 -2.11 -0.97 -6.52
N GLY A 97 -2.91 0.09 -6.54
CA GLY A 97 -3.29 0.79 -7.77
C GLY A 97 -2.73 2.20 -7.84
N ASP A 98 -2.65 2.73 -9.05
CA ASP A 98 -2.18 4.08 -9.33
C ASP A 98 -3.11 4.87 -10.25
N GLU A 99 -2.73 6.12 -10.55
CA GLU A 99 -3.55 7.02 -11.35
C GLU A 99 -3.45 6.80 -12.87
N ASP A 100 -2.47 6.04 -13.34
CA ASP A 100 -2.38 5.60 -14.75
C ASP A 100 -3.23 4.36 -15.02
N GLY A 101 -3.77 3.76 -13.95
CA GLY A 101 -4.69 2.65 -14.00
C GLY A 101 -4.03 1.30 -13.83
N ASP A 102 -2.77 1.25 -13.46
CA ASP A 102 -2.07 0.02 -13.21
C ASP A 102 -2.39 -0.53 -11.81
N ILE A 103 -2.57 -1.83 -11.73
CA ILE A 103 -2.61 -2.60 -10.50
C ILE A 103 -1.34 -3.44 -10.46
N ALA A 104 -0.41 -3.07 -9.61
CA ALA A 104 0.77 -3.86 -9.32
C ALA A 104 0.47 -4.89 -8.22
N ILE A 105 0.91 -6.13 -8.43
CA ILE A 105 0.67 -7.27 -7.56
C ILE A 105 2.01 -7.89 -7.18
N PHE A 106 2.31 -7.90 -5.89
CA PHE A 106 3.54 -8.48 -5.36
C PHE A 106 3.23 -9.61 -4.40
N LYS A 107 4.19 -10.50 -4.23
CA LYS A 107 4.19 -11.46 -3.13
C LYS A 107 4.47 -10.75 -1.81
N VAL A 108 3.80 -11.19 -0.75
CA VAL A 108 4.07 -10.75 0.62
C VAL A 108 5.38 -11.40 1.08
N ALA A 109 6.52 -10.75 0.79
CA ALA A 109 7.86 -11.29 1.04
C ALA A 109 8.87 -10.17 1.32
N LYS A 110 10.00 -10.52 1.97
CA LYS A 110 11.14 -9.61 2.23
C LYS A 110 11.93 -9.31 0.97
N GLU A 111 11.84 -10.15 -0.04
CA GLU A 111 12.44 -9.93 -1.35
C GLU A 111 11.34 -9.46 -2.31
N ARG A 112 11.66 -8.47 -3.14
CA ARG A 112 10.70 -7.95 -4.11
C ARG A 112 10.46 -8.98 -5.21
N GLU A 113 9.23 -9.51 -5.24
CA GLU A 113 8.76 -10.44 -6.25
C GLU A 113 7.45 -9.92 -6.82
N MET A 114 7.50 -9.33 -8.03
CA MET A 114 6.32 -8.91 -8.75
C MET A 114 5.67 -10.13 -9.40
N ILE A 115 4.39 -10.34 -9.13
CA ILE A 115 3.59 -11.43 -9.69
C ILE A 115 2.98 -11.00 -11.02
N ALA A 116 2.40 -9.80 -11.04
CA ALA A 116 1.75 -9.25 -12.23
C ALA A 116 1.60 -7.72 -12.10
N GLU A 117 1.44 -7.09 -13.24
CA GLU A 117 0.97 -5.72 -13.37
C GLU A 117 -0.11 -5.69 -14.44
N ILE A 118 -1.26 -5.10 -14.15
CA ILE A 118 -2.45 -5.17 -14.99
C ILE A 118 -3.03 -3.77 -15.11
N ASN A 119 -3.10 -3.24 -16.34
CA ASN A 119 -3.73 -1.96 -16.59
C ASN A 119 -5.26 -2.10 -16.68
N MET A 120 -5.97 -1.30 -15.88
CA MET A 120 -7.43 -1.25 -15.79
C MET A 120 -8.05 -0.18 -16.71
N GLU A 121 -7.32 0.29 -17.70
CA GLU A 121 -7.71 1.28 -18.72
C GLU A 121 -8.00 2.69 -18.17
N ASN A 122 -8.06 2.88 -16.86
CA ASN A 122 -8.38 4.17 -16.23
C ASN A 122 -7.87 4.19 -14.79
N ALA A 123 -7.60 5.40 -14.29
CA ALA A 123 -7.05 5.65 -12.96
C ALA A 123 -7.74 4.82 -11.86
N VAL A 124 -6.95 4.18 -11.00
CA VAL A 124 -7.39 3.43 -9.84
C VAL A 124 -7.06 4.22 -8.59
N TYR A 125 -8.01 5.01 -8.12
CA TYR A 125 -7.88 5.83 -6.91
C TYR A 125 -8.33 5.12 -5.64
N THR A 126 -8.94 3.96 -5.79
CA THR A 126 -9.58 3.25 -4.67
C THR A 126 -8.78 2.05 -4.22
N THR A 127 -8.91 1.72 -2.94
CA THR A 127 -8.37 0.48 -2.40
C THR A 127 -9.20 -0.71 -2.92
N PRO A 128 -8.59 -1.74 -3.51
CA PRO A 128 -9.27 -2.98 -3.83
C PRO A 128 -9.90 -3.62 -2.58
N ILE A 129 -10.94 -4.43 -2.77
CA ILE A 129 -11.61 -5.17 -1.68
C ILE A 129 -11.79 -6.62 -2.09
N ALA A 130 -11.53 -7.55 -1.17
CA ALA A 130 -11.80 -8.96 -1.37
C ALA A 130 -12.93 -9.43 -0.44
N ALA A 131 -13.97 -10.04 -1.02
CA ALA A 131 -15.08 -10.61 -0.29
C ALA A 131 -15.67 -11.79 -1.06
N ASN A 132 -16.08 -12.85 -0.37
CA ASN A 132 -16.79 -13.99 -0.95
C ASN A 132 -16.04 -14.61 -2.17
N LYS A 133 -14.72 -14.77 -2.07
CA LYS A 133 -13.83 -15.27 -3.13
C LYS A 133 -13.81 -14.39 -4.39
N THR A 134 -14.21 -13.14 -4.27
CA THR A 134 -14.23 -12.18 -5.36
C THR A 134 -13.36 -10.98 -4.99
N LEU A 135 -12.49 -10.57 -5.88
CA LEU A 135 -11.71 -9.34 -5.79
C LEU A 135 -12.48 -8.24 -6.54
N PHE A 136 -12.75 -7.15 -5.86
CA PHE A 136 -13.40 -5.97 -6.42
C PHE A 136 -12.37 -4.86 -6.59
N ILE A 137 -12.28 -4.32 -7.79
CA ILE A 137 -11.42 -3.17 -8.12
C ILE A 137 -12.30 -2.12 -8.77
N ALA A 138 -12.25 -0.89 -8.28
CA ALA A 138 -12.91 0.23 -8.90
C ALA A 138 -11.86 1.18 -9.50
N ASN A 139 -11.99 1.43 -10.80
CA ASN A 139 -11.28 2.53 -11.44
C ASN A 139 -12.21 3.77 -11.52
N ARG A 140 -11.76 4.82 -12.21
CA ARG A 140 -12.48 6.11 -12.27
C ARG A 140 -13.94 5.99 -12.70
N ASN A 141 -14.31 5.01 -13.53
CA ASN A 141 -15.63 4.93 -14.15
C ASN A 141 -16.24 3.52 -14.21
N ARG A 142 -15.55 2.51 -13.66
CA ARG A 142 -16.02 1.10 -13.66
C ARG A 142 -15.69 0.42 -12.35
N ILE A 143 -16.46 -0.63 -12.04
CA ILE A 143 -16.16 -1.60 -10.98
C ILE A 143 -16.02 -2.96 -11.63
N TYR A 144 -14.92 -3.63 -11.32
CA TYR A 144 -14.63 -4.99 -11.75
C TYR A 144 -14.83 -5.94 -10.59
N ALA A 145 -15.49 -7.06 -10.84
CA ALA A 145 -15.61 -8.19 -9.93
C ALA A 145 -14.85 -9.37 -10.55
N LEU A 146 -13.74 -9.73 -9.96
CA LEU A 146 -12.80 -10.74 -10.47
C LEU A 146 -12.86 -11.97 -9.58
N GLN A 147 -13.17 -13.12 -10.17
CA GLN A 147 -13.22 -14.39 -9.48
C GLN A 147 -12.45 -15.43 -10.28
N GLU A 148 -11.68 -16.26 -9.60
CA GLU A 148 -10.92 -17.32 -10.23
C GLU A 148 -11.85 -18.26 -11.02
N GLY A 149 -11.48 -18.56 -12.28
CA GLY A 149 -12.27 -19.41 -13.17
C GLY A 149 -13.55 -18.78 -13.73
N ALA A 150 -13.86 -17.53 -13.41
CA ALA A 150 -15.00 -16.85 -14.01
C ALA A 150 -14.76 -16.56 -15.49
N GLN A 151 -15.81 -16.74 -16.30
CA GLN A 151 -15.80 -16.29 -17.69
C GLN A 151 -16.38 -14.87 -17.74
N ALA A 152 -15.70 -13.99 -18.47
CA ALA A 152 -16.19 -12.62 -18.67
C ALA A 152 -17.57 -12.66 -19.34
N LYS A 153 -18.55 -12.05 -18.69
CA LYS A 153 -19.82 -11.74 -19.35
C LYS A 153 -19.62 -10.41 -20.08
N VAL A 154 -19.55 -10.49 -21.41
CA VAL A 154 -19.58 -9.28 -22.24
C VAL A 154 -21.05 -8.81 -22.21
N GLU A 155 -21.35 -7.76 -21.46
CA GLU A 155 -22.60 -7.06 -21.63
C GLU A 155 -22.53 -6.29 -22.95
N GLU A 156 -23.32 -6.70 -23.93
CA GLU A 156 -23.55 -5.88 -25.11
C GLU A 156 -24.20 -4.56 -24.64
N SER A 157 -23.47 -3.47 -24.81
CA SER A 157 -24.00 -2.13 -24.58
C SER A 157 -25.21 -1.89 -25.47
N LYS A 158 -26.40 -1.75 -24.85
CA LYS A 158 -27.60 -1.27 -25.55
C LYS A 158 -27.52 0.23 -25.77
#